data_fc4b03085defe584a763a60813018ef7
#
_entry.id   fc4b03085defe584a763a60813018ef7
#
_cell.length_a   1.000
_cell.length_b   1.000
_cell.length_c   1.000
_cell.angle_alpha   90.00
_cell.angle_beta   90.00
_cell.angle_gamma   90.00
#
_symmetry.space_group_name_H-M   'P 1'
#
loop_
_entity.id
_entity.type
_entity.pdbx_description
1 polymer ?
#
loop_
_entity_poly.entity_id
_entity_poly.type
_entity_poly.pdbx_seq_one_letter_code
_entity_poly.pdbx_strand_id
1 'polypeptide(L)'
;MKRILALIPVAALSLFASGVLLAQQESSFVGTWKLNVAKSKFTGSQPPKSETRTEVAQGDGCKVTYEGIAADGSPISWGYTSNLDGKDAPISGRRPNGADTLAITRVDANTRTAVEKKAGKTLFTVTGAVSKNGKVLTQTTKGVNSDGVPISITMVWDKQ
;
A
#
# COMPACT_ATOMS: atom_id res chain seq x y z
N MET A 1 -9.61 -54.98 63.01
CA MET A 1 -9.32 -53.58 62.66
C MET A 1 -9.14 -53.52 61.18
N LYS A 2 -10.15 -53.08 60.42
CA LYS A 2 -10.12 -52.97 58.92
C LYS A 2 -9.84 -51.50 58.59
N ARG A 3 -8.70 -51.22 57.93
CA ARG A 3 -8.37 -49.88 57.44
C ARG A 3 -8.95 -49.77 56.03
N ILE A 4 -9.89 -48.84 55.86
CA ILE A 4 -10.47 -48.48 54.57
C ILE A 4 -9.58 -47.36 53.96
N LEU A 5 -8.92 -47.67 52.84
CA LEU A 5 -8.20 -46.66 52.01
C LEU A 5 -9.22 -45.99 51.11
N ALA A 6 -9.43 -44.69 51.32
CA ALA A 6 -10.22 -43.87 50.41
C ALA A 6 -9.34 -43.42 49.23
N LEU A 7 -9.72 -43.82 48.04
CA LEU A 7 -9.16 -43.29 46.77
C LEU A 7 -9.83 -41.99 46.43
N ILE A 8 -9.07 -40.90 46.35
CA ILE A 8 -9.49 -39.61 45.83
C ILE A 8 -9.24 -39.56 44.36
N PRO A 9 -10.23 -39.34 43.49
CA PRO A 9 -9.97 -39.15 42.06
C PRO A 9 -9.44 -37.71 41.80
N VAL A 10 -8.24 -37.61 41.27
CA VAL A 10 -7.69 -36.34 40.73
C VAL A 10 -8.36 -36.07 39.40
N ALA A 11 -9.29 -35.12 39.38
CA ALA A 11 -9.86 -34.59 38.14
C ALA A 11 -8.81 -33.67 37.48
N ALA A 12 -8.21 -34.13 36.42
CA ALA A 12 -7.34 -33.30 35.57
C ALA A 12 -8.19 -32.30 34.78
N LEU A 13 -8.17 -31.05 35.18
CA LEU A 13 -8.83 -29.94 34.47
C LEU A 13 -7.90 -29.52 33.28
N SER A 14 -8.15 -30.05 32.10
CA SER A 14 -7.49 -29.63 30.87
C SER A 14 -8.04 -28.27 30.40
N LEU A 15 -7.31 -27.18 30.68
CA LEU A 15 -7.56 -25.89 30.09
C LEU A 15 -7.18 -25.95 28.60
N PHE A 16 -8.19 -26.05 27.73
CA PHE A 16 -8.02 -25.73 26.30
C PHE A 16 -7.87 -24.22 26.16
N ALA A 17 -6.64 -23.74 26.05
CA ALA A 17 -6.37 -22.39 25.60
C ALA A 17 -6.76 -22.30 24.12
N SER A 18 -7.99 -21.84 23.85
CA SER A 18 -8.43 -21.48 22.49
C SER A 18 -7.65 -20.26 22.07
N GLY A 19 -6.52 -20.46 21.40
CA GLY A 19 -5.78 -19.41 20.73
C GLY A 19 -6.68 -18.82 19.65
N VAL A 20 -7.21 -17.62 19.89
CA VAL A 20 -7.86 -16.82 18.84
C VAL A 20 -6.76 -16.45 17.85
N LEU A 21 -6.65 -17.19 16.74
CA LEU A 21 -5.91 -16.71 15.57
C LEU A 21 -6.64 -15.46 15.07
N LEU A 22 -6.15 -14.29 15.46
CA LEU A 22 -6.49 -13.05 14.77
C LEU A 22 -5.92 -13.19 13.35
N ALA A 23 -6.76 -13.63 12.42
CA ALA A 23 -6.45 -13.57 11.01
C ALA A 23 -6.14 -12.09 10.71
N GLN A 24 -4.88 -11.79 10.45
CA GLN A 24 -4.48 -10.47 9.96
C GLN A 24 -5.24 -10.26 8.65
N GLN A 25 -6.25 -9.39 8.68
CA GLN A 25 -7.02 -9.06 7.49
C GLN A 25 -6.05 -8.46 6.47
N GLU A 26 -5.84 -9.16 5.35
CA GLU A 26 -4.98 -8.65 4.30
C GLU A 26 -5.42 -7.25 3.90
N SER A 27 -4.45 -6.36 3.74
CA SER A 27 -4.73 -5.00 3.31
C SER A 27 -5.44 -5.01 1.96
N SER A 28 -6.52 -4.23 1.83
CA SER A 28 -7.26 -4.07 0.57
C SER A 28 -6.38 -3.63 -0.62
N PHE A 29 -5.21 -3.04 -0.32
CA PHE A 29 -4.24 -2.60 -1.32
C PHE A 29 -3.37 -3.72 -1.90
N VAL A 30 -3.27 -4.87 -1.23
CA VAL A 30 -2.47 -6.02 -1.68
C VAL A 30 -3.05 -6.59 -2.97
N GLY A 31 -2.16 -6.93 -3.90
CA GLY A 31 -2.48 -7.51 -5.20
C GLY A 31 -1.87 -6.76 -6.37
N THR A 32 -2.27 -7.15 -7.56
CA THR A 32 -1.85 -6.56 -8.83
C THR A 32 -2.95 -5.65 -9.36
N TRP A 33 -2.57 -4.46 -9.79
CA TRP A 33 -3.45 -3.39 -10.24
C TRP A 33 -2.98 -2.89 -11.60
N LYS A 34 -3.87 -2.82 -12.57
CA LYS A 34 -3.59 -2.28 -13.90
C LYS A 34 -4.19 -0.89 -14.04
N LEU A 35 -3.38 0.06 -14.49
CA LEU A 35 -3.86 1.43 -14.73
C LEU A 35 -4.92 1.44 -15.83
N ASN A 36 -6.06 2.04 -15.51
CA ASN A 36 -7.12 2.34 -16.48
C ASN A 36 -6.96 3.79 -16.93
N VAL A 37 -6.21 3.98 -18.01
CA VAL A 37 -5.92 5.33 -18.55
C VAL A 37 -7.21 6.04 -18.94
N ALA A 38 -8.19 5.35 -19.51
CA ALA A 38 -9.46 5.93 -19.95
C ALA A 38 -10.31 6.50 -18.79
N LYS A 39 -10.19 5.92 -17.59
CA LYS A 39 -10.88 6.41 -16.38
C LYS A 39 -10.04 7.41 -15.57
N SER A 40 -8.77 7.61 -15.95
CA SER A 40 -7.83 8.47 -15.25
C SER A 40 -7.84 9.90 -15.81
N LYS A 41 -7.40 10.87 -14.99
CA LYS A 41 -7.28 12.28 -15.39
C LYS A 41 -5.88 12.78 -15.09
N PHE A 42 -5.28 13.45 -16.06
CA PHE A 42 -3.91 13.98 -15.96
C PHE A 42 -3.93 15.47 -16.29
N THR A 43 -3.60 16.30 -15.29
CA THR A 43 -3.46 17.75 -15.48
C THR A 43 -2.01 18.12 -15.15
N GLY A 44 -1.33 18.78 -16.09
CA GLY A 44 0.08 19.15 -15.96
C GLY A 44 1.05 17.98 -16.18
N SER A 45 0.56 16.83 -16.69
CA SER A 45 1.36 15.64 -17.01
C SER A 45 0.72 14.88 -18.16
N GLN A 46 1.52 14.11 -18.89
CA GLN A 46 1.02 13.18 -19.91
C GLN A 46 0.74 11.81 -19.28
N PRO A 47 -0.34 11.12 -19.71
CA PRO A 47 -0.63 9.77 -19.25
C PRO A 47 0.43 8.78 -19.74
N PRO A 48 0.81 7.76 -18.94
CA PRO A 48 1.62 6.66 -19.44
C PRO A 48 0.81 5.81 -20.43
N LYS A 49 1.51 5.12 -21.32
CA LYS A 49 0.89 4.16 -22.26
C LYS A 49 0.33 2.95 -21.52
N SER A 50 1.04 2.49 -20.48
CA SER A 50 0.60 1.42 -19.58
C SER A 50 1.34 1.51 -18.26
N GLU A 51 0.70 1.07 -17.17
CA GLU A 51 1.38 0.91 -15.89
C GLU A 51 0.68 -0.19 -15.08
N THR A 52 1.47 -1.02 -14.43
CA THR A 52 1.03 -2.06 -13.49
C THR A 52 1.65 -1.76 -12.14
N ARG A 53 0.86 -1.85 -11.10
CA ARG A 53 1.27 -1.71 -9.71
C ARG A 53 1.05 -3.02 -9.01
N THR A 54 2.07 -3.56 -8.37
CA THR A 54 1.96 -4.78 -7.55
C THR A 54 2.31 -4.43 -6.11
N GLU A 55 1.45 -4.81 -5.18
CA GLU A 55 1.69 -4.68 -3.75
C GLU A 55 1.65 -6.03 -3.08
N VAL A 56 2.65 -6.30 -2.25
CA VAL A 56 2.70 -7.45 -1.35
C VAL A 56 2.85 -6.97 0.09
N ALA A 57 2.24 -7.70 1.02
CA ALA A 57 2.45 -7.45 2.44
C ALA A 57 3.91 -7.76 2.81
N GLN A 58 4.50 -6.92 3.66
CA GLN A 58 5.86 -7.13 4.18
C GLN A 58 5.92 -6.63 5.63
N GLY A 59 5.95 -7.58 6.57
CA GLY A 59 5.81 -7.27 7.99
C GLY A 59 4.51 -6.52 8.26
N ASP A 60 4.58 -5.41 9.02
CA ASP A 60 3.44 -4.54 9.30
C ASP A 60 3.14 -3.54 8.16
N GLY A 61 3.96 -3.57 7.11
CA GLY A 61 3.90 -2.65 5.99
C GLY A 61 3.65 -3.32 4.65
N CYS A 62 4.26 -2.76 3.61
CA CYS A 62 4.12 -3.26 2.25
C CYS A 62 5.39 -3.02 1.42
N LYS A 63 5.57 -3.86 0.40
CA LYS A 63 6.47 -3.61 -0.73
C LYS A 63 5.61 -3.37 -1.97
N VAL A 64 5.90 -2.29 -2.69
CA VAL A 64 5.17 -1.90 -3.90
C VAL A 64 6.15 -1.73 -5.05
N THR A 65 5.78 -2.26 -6.22
CA THR A 65 6.51 -2.09 -7.48
C THR A 65 5.59 -1.53 -8.55
N TYR A 66 6.14 -0.70 -9.42
CA TYR A 66 5.49 -0.13 -10.58
C TYR A 66 6.31 -0.46 -11.83
N GLU A 67 5.63 -0.98 -12.84
CA GLU A 67 6.22 -1.33 -14.13
C GLU A 67 5.30 -0.88 -15.26
N GLY A 68 5.87 -0.41 -16.37
CA GLY A 68 5.06 0.05 -17.48
C GLY A 68 5.84 0.78 -18.56
N ILE A 69 5.11 1.55 -19.36
CA ILE A 69 5.64 2.35 -20.46
C ILE A 69 5.14 3.79 -20.28
N ALA A 70 6.06 4.73 -20.19
CA ALA A 70 5.76 6.15 -20.11
C ALA A 70 5.20 6.71 -21.43
N ALA A 71 4.71 7.94 -21.41
CA ALA A 71 4.16 8.61 -22.59
C ALA A 71 5.18 8.70 -23.75
N ASP A 72 6.45 8.95 -23.44
CA ASP A 72 7.55 9.01 -24.40
C ASP A 72 8.05 7.64 -24.90
N GLY A 73 7.51 6.54 -24.35
CA GLY A 73 7.92 5.17 -24.68
C GLY A 73 9.03 4.61 -23.82
N SER A 74 9.59 5.38 -22.89
CA SER A 74 10.58 4.88 -21.94
C SER A 74 9.97 3.91 -20.92
N PRO A 75 10.75 2.96 -20.36
CA PRO A 75 10.25 2.05 -19.35
C PRO A 75 9.98 2.77 -18.02
N ILE A 76 8.89 2.41 -17.37
CA ILE A 76 8.61 2.73 -15.98
C ILE A 76 9.04 1.52 -15.15
N SER A 77 9.97 1.73 -14.21
CA SER A 77 10.38 0.70 -13.24
C SER A 77 10.87 1.40 -11.98
N TRP A 78 10.04 1.33 -10.94
CA TRP A 78 10.34 1.91 -9.63
C TRP A 78 9.53 1.22 -8.54
N GLY A 79 9.90 1.46 -7.28
CA GLY A 79 9.16 0.88 -6.16
C GLY A 79 9.64 1.39 -4.81
N TYR A 80 9.05 0.87 -3.76
CA TYR A 80 9.40 1.20 -2.38
C TYR A 80 8.97 0.10 -1.42
N THR A 81 9.54 0.13 -0.22
CA THR A 81 9.06 -0.62 0.96
C THR A 81 8.75 0.39 2.06
N SER A 82 7.60 0.27 2.71
CA SER A 82 7.16 1.19 3.76
C SER A 82 6.43 0.43 4.88
N ASN A 83 6.64 0.85 6.13
CA ASN A 83 5.90 0.35 7.28
C ASN A 83 4.55 1.06 7.48
N LEU A 84 4.19 1.98 6.60
CA LEU A 84 2.92 2.75 6.65
C LEU A 84 2.77 3.59 7.94
N ASP A 85 3.88 4.00 8.53
CA ASP A 85 4.01 4.70 9.82
C ASP A 85 4.30 6.20 9.68
N GLY A 86 4.24 6.73 8.46
CA GLY A 86 4.50 8.13 8.16
C GLY A 86 5.97 8.53 8.11
N LYS A 87 6.90 7.57 8.25
CA LYS A 87 8.32 7.83 8.10
C LYS A 87 8.75 7.78 6.64
N ASP A 88 9.79 8.53 6.31
CA ASP A 88 10.36 8.55 4.97
C ASP A 88 10.96 7.19 4.61
N ALA A 89 10.53 6.67 3.46
CA ALA A 89 11.05 5.47 2.83
C ALA A 89 11.69 5.83 1.49
N PRO A 90 12.86 5.26 1.14
CA PRO A 90 13.50 5.53 -0.13
C PRO A 90 12.71 4.92 -1.29
N ILE A 91 12.68 5.63 -2.40
CA ILE A 91 12.18 5.12 -3.68
C ILE A 91 13.34 4.47 -4.43
N SER A 92 13.15 3.22 -4.84
CA SER A 92 14.07 2.50 -5.72
C SER A 92 13.68 2.70 -7.18
N GLY A 93 14.67 2.77 -8.06
CA GLY A 93 14.44 3.05 -9.48
C GLY A 93 14.13 4.53 -9.75
N ARG A 94 13.65 4.81 -10.96
CA ARG A 94 13.36 6.18 -11.41
C ARG A 94 11.85 6.42 -11.41
N ARG A 95 11.37 7.16 -10.41
CA ARG A 95 9.99 7.63 -10.42
C ARG A 95 9.83 8.79 -11.44
N PRO A 96 8.83 8.73 -12.34
CA PRO A 96 8.66 9.74 -13.39
C PRO A 96 8.51 11.18 -12.89
N ASN A 97 7.93 11.39 -11.70
CA ASN A 97 7.75 12.72 -11.12
C ASN A 97 8.99 13.27 -10.38
N GLY A 98 10.10 12.49 -10.35
CA GLY A 98 11.37 12.88 -9.78
C GLY A 98 11.50 12.78 -8.26
N ALA A 99 10.49 12.31 -7.53
CA ALA A 99 10.59 12.05 -6.08
C ALA A 99 11.61 10.95 -5.79
N ASP A 100 12.35 11.08 -4.68
CA ASP A 100 13.37 10.14 -4.20
C ASP A 100 12.98 9.46 -2.87
N THR A 101 12.05 10.06 -2.13
CA THR A 101 11.50 9.49 -0.90
C THR A 101 10.00 9.70 -0.83
N LEU A 102 9.34 8.88 -0.03
CA LEU A 102 7.93 9.02 0.28
C LEU A 102 7.64 8.60 1.73
N ALA A 103 6.69 9.28 2.37
CA ALA A 103 6.19 8.94 3.70
C ALA A 103 4.72 8.55 3.57
N ILE A 104 4.37 7.32 3.92
CA ILE A 104 3.00 6.80 3.80
C ILE A 104 2.39 6.59 5.17
N THR A 105 1.15 7.05 5.33
CA THR A 105 0.34 6.85 6.54
C THR A 105 -0.95 6.10 6.18
N ARG A 106 -1.27 5.09 6.95
CA ARG A 106 -2.57 4.41 6.89
C ARG A 106 -3.60 5.28 7.59
N VAL A 107 -4.64 5.68 6.87
CA VAL A 107 -5.79 6.45 7.42
C VAL A 107 -6.83 5.49 7.96
N ASP A 108 -7.21 4.49 7.16
CA ASP A 108 -8.13 3.42 7.52
C ASP A 108 -7.83 2.14 6.71
N ALA A 109 -8.72 1.14 6.76
CA ALA A 109 -8.52 -0.14 6.06
C ALA A 109 -8.42 0.00 4.54
N ASN A 110 -9.02 1.04 3.95
CA ASN A 110 -9.12 1.25 2.51
C ASN A 110 -8.49 2.56 2.04
N THR A 111 -7.95 3.39 2.95
CA THR A 111 -7.43 4.72 2.62
C THR A 111 -6.02 4.90 3.17
N ARG A 112 -5.14 5.43 2.31
CA ARG A 112 -3.78 5.84 2.68
C ARG A 112 -3.48 7.21 2.12
N THR A 113 -2.62 7.95 2.82
CA THR A 113 -2.02 9.19 2.33
C THR A 113 -0.51 9.01 2.23
N ALA A 114 0.10 9.73 1.28
CA ALA A 114 1.54 9.77 1.15
C ALA A 114 2.00 11.20 0.87
N VAL A 115 3.19 11.53 1.34
CA VAL A 115 3.93 12.74 0.99
C VAL A 115 5.17 12.31 0.22
N GLU A 116 5.30 12.75 -1.01
CA GLU A 116 6.44 12.48 -1.87
C GLU A 116 7.39 13.66 -1.87
N LYS A 117 8.67 13.38 -1.71
CA LYS A 117 9.71 14.40 -1.52
C LYS A 117 10.85 14.23 -2.53
N LYS A 118 11.55 15.33 -2.79
CA LYS A 118 12.81 15.38 -3.50
C LYS A 118 13.82 16.14 -2.65
N ALA A 119 14.93 15.50 -2.31
CA ALA A 119 15.95 16.08 -1.43
C ALA A 119 15.33 16.70 -0.14
N GLY A 120 14.38 16.00 0.49
CA GLY A 120 13.68 16.43 1.69
C GLY A 120 12.56 17.46 1.49
N LYS A 121 12.41 18.04 0.29
CA LYS A 121 11.33 19.00 -0.02
C LYS A 121 10.10 18.27 -0.54
N THR A 122 8.93 18.60 0.00
CA THR A 122 7.65 18.07 -0.48
C THR A 122 7.38 18.53 -1.90
N LEU A 123 7.13 17.56 -2.80
CA LEU A 123 6.67 17.80 -4.16
C LEU A 123 5.18 17.52 -4.30
N PHE A 124 4.73 16.37 -3.77
CA PHE A 124 3.37 15.90 -3.97
C PHE A 124 2.76 15.35 -2.69
N THR A 125 1.45 15.47 -2.61
CA THR A 125 0.62 14.68 -1.69
C THR A 125 -0.22 13.71 -2.51
N VAL A 126 -0.32 12.47 -2.04
CA VAL A 126 -1.08 11.41 -2.69
C VAL A 126 -2.10 10.87 -1.71
N THR A 127 -3.34 10.71 -2.16
CA THR A 127 -4.37 9.96 -1.44
C THR A 127 -4.75 8.76 -2.26
N GLY A 128 -4.65 7.57 -1.70
CA GLY A 128 -5.07 6.31 -2.30
C GLY A 128 -6.27 5.75 -1.57
N ALA A 129 -7.33 5.39 -2.31
CA ALA A 129 -8.53 4.78 -1.76
C ALA A 129 -8.95 3.56 -2.58
N VAL A 130 -9.15 2.42 -1.88
CA VAL A 130 -9.68 1.19 -2.48
C VAL A 130 -11.19 1.16 -2.28
N SER A 131 -11.93 0.84 -3.34
CA SER A 131 -13.39 0.70 -3.31
C SER A 131 -13.82 -0.40 -2.33
N LYS A 132 -15.05 -0.29 -1.80
CA LYS A 132 -15.62 -1.25 -0.83
C LYS A 132 -15.59 -2.71 -1.30
N ASN A 133 -15.73 -2.93 -2.62
CA ASN A 133 -15.65 -4.27 -3.21
C ASN A 133 -14.21 -4.74 -3.52
N GLY A 134 -13.20 -3.94 -3.18
CA GLY A 134 -11.79 -4.27 -3.35
C GLY A 134 -11.30 -4.29 -4.80
N LYS A 135 -12.08 -3.82 -5.79
CA LYS A 135 -11.78 -3.99 -7.22
C LYS A 135 -11.19 -2.76 -7.90
N VAL A 136 -11.32 -1.59 -7.30
CA VAL A 136 -10.84 -0.32 -7.87
C VAL A 136 -10.00 0.42 -6.83
N LEU A 137 -8.79 0.81 -7.21
CA LEU A 137 -7.95 1.74 -6.44
C LEU A 137 -7.95 3.09 -7.17
N THR A 138 -8.29 4.15 -6.47
CA THR A 138 -8.18 5.52 -6.96
C THR A 138 -7.05 6.22 -6.23
N GLN A 139 -6.08 6.75 -6.96
CA GLN A 139 -4.99 7.56 -6.40
C GLN A 139 -5.09 8.99 -6.93
N THR A 140 -5.17 9.96 -6.03
CA THR A 140 -5.17 11.39 -6.37
C THR A 140 -3.86 11.99 -5.91
N THR A 141 -3.10 12.54 -6.85
CA THR A 141 -1.82 13.24 -6.62
C THR A 141 -2.00 14.72 -6.87
N LYS A 142 -1.54 15.56 -5.94
CA LYS A 142 -1.54 17.01 -6.05
C LYS A 142 -0.20 17.56 -5.60
N GLY A 143 0.27 18.63 -6.26
CA GLY A 143 1.51 19.30 -5.90
C GLY A 143 2.08 20.10 -7.06
N VAL A 144 3.40 20.24 -7.05
CA VAL A 144 4.15 20.90 -8.13
C VAL A 144 5.29 19.97 -8.56
N ASN A 145 5.59 19.96 -9.85
CA ASN A 145 6.76 19.23 -10.33
C ASN A 145 8.07 20.02 -10.05
N SER A 146 9.21 19.43 -10.44
CA SER A 146 10.53 20.07 -10.28
C SER A 146 10.64 21.44 -10.95
N ASP A 147 9.82 21.71 -11.95
CA ASP A 147 9.82 22.94 -12.75
C ASP A 147 8.81 23.97 -12.22
N GLY A 148 8.16 23.70 -11.09
CA GLY A 148 7.17 24.57 -10.46
C GLY A 148 5.77 24.51 -11.11
N VAL A 149 5.52 23.59 -12.03
CA VAL A 149 4.22 23.44 -12.70
C VAL A 149 3.26 22.70 -11.79
N PRO A 150 2.04 23.23 -11.56
CA PRO A 150 1.01 22.56 -10.79
C PRO A 150 0.60 21.22 -11.44
N ILE A 151 0.55 20.17 -10.65
CA ILE A 151 0.14 18.83 -11.05
C ILE A 151 -1.11 18.43 -10.28
N SER A 152 -2.10 17.94 -11.00
CA SER A 152 -3.27 17.30 -10.43
C SER A 152 -3.62 16.07 -11.26
N ILE A 153 -3.41 14.88 -10.67
CA ILE A 153 -3.58 13.60 -11.36
C ILE A 153 -4.55 12.75 -10.55
N THR A 154 -5.51 12.14 -11.21
CA THR A 154 -6.33 11.07 -10.65
C THR A 154 -6.10 9.80 -11.47
N MET A 155 -5.46 8.81 -10.88
CA MET A 155 -5.22 7.50 -11.49
C MET A 155 -6.25 6.50 -10.96
N VAL A 156 -6.89 5.78 -11.86
CA VAL A 156 -7.83 4.71 -11.56
C VAL A 156 -7.20 3.39 -11.97
N TRP A 157 -7.16 2.46 -11.03
CA TRP A 157 -6.54 1.15 -11.21
C TRP A 157 -7.59 0.07 -11.03
N ASP A 158 -7.67 -0.86 -11.97
CA ASP A 158 -8.53 -2.02 -11.89
C ASP A 158 -7.72 -3.22 -11.35
N LYS A 159 -8.26 -3.92 -10.34
CA LYS A 159 -7.62 -5.12 -9.75
C LYS A 159 -7.62 -6.26 -10.74
N GLN A 160 -6.51 -6.99 -10.81
CA GLN A 160 -6.34 -8.17 -11.68
C GLN A 160 -6.62 -9.47 -10.94
#